data_63354b01c159d3818e5c814b9ee95b3f
#
_entry.id   63354b01c159d3818e5c814b9ee95b3f
#
_cell.length_a   1.000
_cell.length_b   1.000
_cell.length_c   1.000
_cell.angle_alpha   90.00
_cell.angle_beta   90.00
_cell.angle_gamma   90.00
#
_symmetry.space_group_name_H-M   'P 1'
#
loop_
_entity.id
_entity.type
_entity.pdbx_description
1 polymer ?
#
loop_
_entity_poly.entity_id
_entity_poly.type
_entity_poly.pdbx_seq_one_letter_code
_entity_poly.pdbx_strand_id
1 'polypeptide(L)'
;MTVLAIASLTASAQLFHPLGLIIYSERQGGYSQPRMHIEGDKLYVCTNKGLYSKDLTNDRSTWQLEGFEDVPLQNYARRGGDILALRYNKGGEFLLLSHDGGQTYEDVTPDIFCQEKSEVLPSLVQHPTAPDTLLISSIYKGIFLSTDFGQTWENLTESLYGNRTASFIGFHPAQPSIIYNSGETNFFSGALFVSYDEGKSWNFSSESLGFPGDNCVHRMAFHPTNPDRWLAGGEGCVFLSDDNGQTWDCQDYWGDESREAYWYFSAFDTEHPDTVYLAGNTTGPMSVIKVMCSTDGGHSWHPSQTMAKRTETESVSDMLQYRDRLLIFTESDIYEVSKAELLAKSTAIRSVATDAATDTSGIYDLQGRRVTEPKHGIFIKDGRKIVK
;
A
#
# COMPACT_ATOMS: atom_id res chain seq x y z
N MET A 1 -47.35 -32.36 4.26
CA MET A 1 -45.99 -32.69 4.66
C MET A 1 -45.06 -31.92 3.71
N THR A 2 -44.62 -30.75 4.14
CA THR A 2 -43.76 -29.88 3.33
C THR A 2 -42.32 -30.14 3.78
N VAL A 3 -41.51 -30.72 2.91
CA VAL A 3 -40.09 -30.97 3.19
C VAL A 3 -39.37 -29.66 2.98
N LEU A 4 -38.91 -29.04 4.07
CA LEU A 4 -37.95 -27.94 4.00
C LEU A 4 -36.60 -28.53 3.56
N ALA A 5 -36.15 -28.18 2.36
CA ALA A 5 -34.79 -28.38 1.94
C ALA A 5 -33.90 -27.37 2.68
N ILE A 6 -33.17 -27.84 3.68
CA ILE A 6 -32.08 -27.07 4.30
C ILE A 6 -30.94 -27.08 3.30
N ALA A 7 -30.82 -26.00 2.55
CA ALA A 7 -29.61 -25.75 1.79
C ALA A 7 -28.47 -25.54 2.80
N SER A 8 -27.54 -26.48 2.90
CA SER A 8 -26.27 -26.30 3.59
C SER A 8 -25.45 -25.28 2.81
N LEU A 9 -25.52 -24.02 3.22
CA LEU A 9 -24.51 -23.03 2.90
C LEU A 9 -23.21 -23.52 3.54
N THR A 10 -22.39 -24.20 2.76
CA THR A 10 -20.98 -24.33 3.11
C THR A 10 -20.43 -22.92 3.17
N ALA A 11 -20.18 -22.42 4.37
CA ALA A 11 -19.44 -21.18 4.56
C ALA A 11 -18.10 -21.35 3.82
N SER A 12 -17.91 -20.68 2.69
CA SER A 12 -16.60 -20.57 2.09
C SER A 12 -15.72 -19.92 3.16
N ALA A 13 -14.64 -20.58 3.56
CA ALA A 13 -13.72 -20.03 4.53
C ALA A 13 -13.36 -18.60 4.12
N GLN A 14 -13.56 -17.66 5.04
CA GLN A 14 -13.28 -16.24 4.79
C GLN A 14 -11.77 -16.12 4.52
N LEU A 15 -11.39 -15.57 3.39
CA LEU A 15 -9.97 -15.45 3.00
C LEU A 15 -9.23 -14.46 3.88
N PHE A 16 -9.88 -13.37 4.27
CA PHE A 16 -9.32 -12.29 5.07
C PHE A 16 -9.87 -12.36 6.50
N HIS A 17 -8.98 -12.50 7.48
CA HIS A 17 -9.33 -12.65 8.89
C HIS A 17 -9.02 -11.38 9.68
N PRO A 18 -10.00 -10.73 10.33
CA PRO A 18 -9.75 -9.53 11.11
C PRO A 18 -8.97 -9.87 12.39
N LEU A 19 -8.00 -9.03 12.74
CA LEU A 19 -7.25 -9.13 14.00
C LEU A 19 -7.95 -8.48 15.18
N GLY A 20 -9.12 -7.88 14.97
CA GLY A 20 -9.98 -7.34 16.03
C GLY A 20 -9.46 -6.03 16.63
N LEU A 21 -8.83 -5.19 15.85
CA LEU A 21 -8.49 -3.83 16.26
C LEU A 21 -9.76 -2.99 16.31
N ILE A 22 -10.29 -2.74 17.52
CA ILE A 22 -11.51 -1.94 17.73
C ILE A 22 -11.12 -0.47 17.93
N ILE A 23 -10.46 0.13 16.99
CA ILE A 23 -10.04 1.51 17.07
C ILE A 23 -10.21 2.13 15.69
N TYR A 24 -11.17 3.03 15.58
CA TYR A 24 -11.42 3.75 14.35
C TYR A 24 -10.31 4.76 14.11
N SER A 25 -9.66 4.70 12.97
CA SER A 25 -8.91 5.83 12.47
C SER A 25 -9.90 6.71 11.70
N GLU A 26 -10.28 7.85 12.25
CA GLU A 26 -10.99 8.83 11.46
C GLU A 26 -10.08 9.27 10.31
N ARG A 27 -10.51 8.99 9.09
CA ARG A 27 -9.82 9.43 7.87
C ARG A 27 -9.82 10.95 7.84
N GLN A 28 -8.68 11.53 8.06
CA GLN A 28 -8.53 12.96 8.01
C GLN A 28 -7.70 13.39 6.80
N GLY A 29 -8.33 13.38 5.62
CA GLY A 29 -7.73 13.87 4.39
C GLY A 29 -6.77 12.89 3.72
N GLY A 30 -6.82 12.76 2.41
CA GLY A 30 -6.27 11.68 1.60
C GLY A 30 -4.76 11.40 1.64
N TYR A 31 -3.96 12.15 2.40
CA TYR A 31 -2.50 12.02 2.39
C TYR A 31 -1.90 11.47 3.68
N SER A 32 -2.62 11.50 4.79
CA SER A 32 -2.14 11.08 6.10
C SER A 32 -2.79 9.76 6.48
N GLN A 33 -2.06 8.66 6.39
CA GLN A 33 -2.56 7.35 6.76
C GLN A 33 -1.77 6.78 7.93
N PRO A 34 -2.43 6.23 8.96
CA PRO A 34 -1.75 5.56 10.04
C PRO A 34 -0.93 4.37 9.53
N ARG A 35 0.19 4.10 10.22
CA ARG A 35 1.18 3.12 9.80
C ARG A 35 1.27 1.96 10.78
N MET A 36 1.66 0.82 10.22
CA MET A 36 2.04 -0.37 10.96
C MET A 36 3.55 -0.55 10.93
N HIS A 37 4.09 -1.13 11.99
CA HIS A 37 5.48 -1.57 12.08
C HIS A 37 5.57 -2.96 12.70
N ILE A 38 6.51 -3.77 12.24
CA ILE A 38 6.79 -5.07 12.84
C ILE A 38 8.18 -5.01 13.46
N GLU A 39 8.25 -5.25 14.77
CA GLU A 39 9.49 -5.34 15.52
C GLU A 39 9.58 -6.74 16.14
N GLY A 40 10.40 -7.59 15.54
CA GLY A 40 10.43 -9.02 15.88
C GLY A 40 9.11 -9.71 15.54
N ASP A 41 8.44 -10.22 16.54
CA ASP A 41 7.13 -10.88 16.39
C ASP A 41 5.96 -10.01 16.87
N LYS A 42 6.20 -8.73 17.08
CA LYS A 42 5.21 -7.77 17.56
C LYS A 42 4.81 -6.80 16.47
N LEU A 43 3.51 -6.69 16.25
CA LEU A 43 2.92 -5.69 15.38
C LEU A 43 2.59 -4.44 16.20
N TYR A 44 3.11 -3.31 15.78
CA TYR A 44 2.78 -1.99 16.33
C TYR A 44 1.92 -1.22 15.34
N VAL A 45 0.92 -0.51 15.85
CA VAL A 45 -0.03 0.24 15.02
C VAL A 45 -0.25 1.62 15.60
N CYS A 46 -0.05 2.62 14.77
CA CYS A 46 -0.46 3.99 15.06
C CYS A 46 -1.97 4.12 14.89
N THR A 47 -2.65 4.66 15.87
CA THR A 47 -4.11 4.81 15.88
C THR A 47 -4.51 6.21 16.33
N ASN A 48 -5.81 6.54 16.24
CA ASN A 48 -6.35 7.79 16.82
C ASN A 48 -6.41 7.76 18.36
N LYS A 49 -6.02 6.66 18.99
CA LYS A 49 -6.05 6.45 20.45
C LYS A 49 -4.68 6.13 21.06
N GLY A 50 -3.61 6.28 20.27
CA GLY A 50 -2.24 6.01 20.70
C GLY A 50 -1.56 4.92 19.91
N LEU A 51 -0.43 4.45 20.44
CA LEU A 51 0.37 3.36 19.88
C LEU A 51 -0.07 2.04 20.52
N TYR A 52 -0.57 1.15 19.71
CA TYR A 52 -0.99 -0.20 20.12
C TYR A 52 -0.08 -1.27 19.56
N SER A 53 -0.02 -2.40 20.28
CA SER A 53 0.71 -3.57 19.79
C SER A 53 -0.06 -4.88 19.98
N LYS A 54 0.35 -5.89 19.20
CA LYS A 54 -0.16 -7.26 19.28
C LYS A 54 0.97 -8.25 18.98
N ASP A 55 1.07 -9.32 19.78
CA ASP A 55 1.95 -10.46 19.50
C ASP A 55 1.34 -11.30 18.37
N LEU A 56 2.07 -11.42 17.27
CA LEU A 56 1.65 -12.17 16.08
C LEU A 56 1.92 -13.68 16.14
N THR A 57 2.63 -14.15 17.17
CA THR A 57 2.87 -15.59 17.38
C THR A 57 1.75 -16.27 18.16
N ASN A 58 0.86 -15.48 18.75
CA ASN A 58 -0.21 -15.98 19.60
C ASN A 58 -1.56 -15.41 19.14
N ASP A 59 -2.35 -16.23 18.49
CA ASP A 59 -3.68 -15.85 17.96
C ASP A 59 -4.65 -15.39 19.07
N ARG A 60 -4.39 -15.76 20.34
CA ARG A 60 -5.17 -15.32 21.49
C ARG A 60 -4.68 -14.03 22.12
N SER A 61 -3.57 -13.46 21.62
CA SER A 61 -3.07 -12.19 22.14
C SER A 61 -4.09 -11.08 21.91
N THR A 62 -4.24 -10.20 22.88
CA THR A 62 -5.08 -9.01 22.77
C THR A 62 -4.23 -7.80 22.44
N TRP A 63 -4.85 -6.78 21.84
CA TRP A 63 -4.21 -5.50 21.62
C TRP A 63 -3.86 -4.83 22.94
N GLN A 64 -2.65 -4.32 23.04
CA GLN A 64 -2.12 -3.62 24.21
C GLN A 64 -1.82 -2.17 23.84
N LEU A 65 -2.25 -1.23 24.67
CA LEU A 65 -1.80 0.16 24.59
C LEU A 65 -0.34 0.23 25.07
N GLU A 66 0.55 0.65 24.20
CA GLU A 66 1.97 0.82 24.53
C GLU A 66 2.27 2.22 25.07
N GLY A 67 1.62 3.24 24.50
CA GLY A 67 1.81 4.63 24.94
C GLY A 67 1.03 5.63 24.09
N PHE A 68 1.22 6.92 24.36
CA PHE A 68 0.54 8.04 23.71
C PHE A 68 -0.99 7.92 23.83
N GLU A 69 -1.49 7.56 25.01
CA GLU A 69 -2.92 7.37 25.25
C GLU A 69 -3.74 8.61 24.81
N ASP A 70 -4.81 8.35 24.04
CA ASP A 70 -5.70 9.38 23.46
C ASP A 70 -5.01 10.38 22.50
N VAL A 71 -3.79 10.09 22.03
CA VAL A 71 -3.10 10.88 21.01
C VAL A 71 -3.31 10.26 19.64
N PRO A 72 -3.84 10.98 18.65
CA PRO A 72 -3.96 10.48 17.29
C PRO A 72 -2.60 10.44 16.62
N LEU A 73 -2.06 9.25 16.43
CA LEU A 73 -0.77 9.00 15.80
C LEU A 73 -0.92 8.60 14.34
N GLN A 74 0.00 9.09 13.54
CA GLN A 74 0.12 8.75 12.13
C GLN A 74 1.27 7.78 11.86
N ASN A 75 2.43 8.05 12.46
CA ASN A 75 3.63 7.22 12.34
C ASN A 75 4.56 7.45 13.53
N TYR A 76 5.61 6.66 13.66
CA TYR A 76 6.67 6.86 14.63
C TYR A 76 8.02 6.38 14.11
N ALA A 77 9.09 6.89 14.69
CA ALA A 77 10.45 6.37 14.61
C ALA A 77 10.91 5.96 16.00
N ARG A 78 11.77 4.93 16.09
CA ARG A 78 12.25 4.42 17.37
C ARG A 78 13.77 4.33 17.40
N ARG A 79 14.35 4.76 18.52
CA ARG A 79 15.78 4.65 18.82
C ARG A 79 15.97 4.15 20.25
N GLY A 80 16.18 2.85 20.41
CA GLY A 80 16.21 2.25 21.76
C GLY A 80 14.89 2.45 22.50
N GLY A 81 14.93 3.15 23.62
CA GLY A 81 13.74 3.51 24.41
C GLY A 81 13.01 4.77 23.92
N ASP A 82 13.68 5.57 23.09
CA ASP A 82 13.11 6.82 22.56
C ASP A 82 12.12 6.56 21.42
N ILE A 83 11.03 7.30 21.41
CA ILE A 83 10.05 7.30 20.32
C ILE A 83 9.82 8.74 19.88
N LEU A 84 10.05 9.04 18.61
CA LEU A 84 9.59 10.25 17.95
C LEU A 84 8.32 9.92 17.19
N ALA A 85 7.18 10.40 17.68
CA ALA A 85 5.88 10.11 17.08
C ALA A 85 5.42 11.28 16.19
N LEU A 86 4.93 10.95 15.00
CA LEU A 86 4.22 11.89 14.14
C LEU A 86 2.73 11.85 14.50
N ARG A 87 2.26 12.94 15.04
CA ARG A 87 0.86 13.15 15.42
C ARG A 87 0.06 13.65 14.24
N TYR A 88 -1.15 13.13 14.11
CA TYR A 88 -2.12 13.75 13.23
C TYR A 88 -2.71 15.01 13.88
N ASN A 89 -2.32 16.18 13.39
CA ASN A 89 -2.87 17.44 13.91
C ASN A 89 -3.00 18.51 12.80
N LYS A 90 -4.03 19.34 12.96
CA LYS A 90 -4.17 20.61 12.25
C LYS A 90 -3.96 21.70 13.27
N GLY A 91 -2.74 22.20 13.43
CA GLY A 91 -2.55 23.29 14.36
C GLY A 91 -1.17 23.44 14.99
N GLY A 92 -0.15 22.77 14.48
CA GLY A 92 1.23 23.08 14.80
C GLY A 92 1.92 22.17 15.82
N GLU A 93 1.26 21.14 16.35
CA GLU A 93 1.90 20.14 17.22
C GLU A 93 1.98 18.82 16.48
N PHE A 94 3.07 18.58 15.75
CA PHE A 94 3.20 17.41 14.86
C PHE A 94 4.12 16.34 15.41
N LEU A 95 5.22 16.73 16.10
CA LEU A 95 6.26 15.82 16.54
C LEU A 95 6.30 15.74 18.06
N LEU A 96 6.09 14.55 18.58
CA LEU A 96 6.11 14.26 20.02
C LEU A 96 7.28 13.33 20.32
N LEU A 97 8.19 13.74 21.19
CA LEU A 97 9.31 12.93 21.65
C LEU A 97 9.00 12.33 23.03
N SER A 98 9.17 11.04 23.13
CA SER A 98 9.08 10.28 24.38
C SER A 98 10.40 9.56 24.64
N HIS A 99 10.81 9.50 25.92
CA HIS A 99 11.99 8.76 26.40
C HIS A 99 11.63 7.51 27.22
N ASP A 100 10.34 7.22 27.37
CA ASP A 100 9.83 6.14 28.22
C ASP A 100 8.80 5.25 27.50
N GLY A 101 8.92 5.15 26.16
CA GLY A 101 8.04 4.32 25.35
C GLY A 101 6.64 4.88 25.12
N GLY A 102 6.46 6.20 25.29
CA GLY A 102 5.19 6.89 25.05
C GLY A 102 4.33 7.10 26.30
N GLN A 103 4.85 6.80 27.50
CA GLN A 103 4.13 7.05 28.75
C GLN A 103 4.06 8.55 29.06
N THR A 104 5.19 9.25 28.82
CA THR A 104 5.25 10.69 28.81
C THR A 104 5.89 11.18 27.51
N TYR A 105 5.55 12.38 27.08
CA TYR A 105 6.09 12.96 25.85
C TYR A 105 6.05 14.47 25.91
N GLU A 106 6.89 15.10 25.09
CA GLU A 106 6.92 16.55 24.89
C GLU A 106 6.78 16.88 23.40
N ASP A 107 6.21 18.06 23.11
CA ASP A 107 6.14 18.58 21.75
C ASP A 107 7.52 19.15 21.36
N VAL A 108 8.10 18.56 20.32
CA VAL A 108 9.38 18.96 19.74
C VAL A 108 9.23 19.46 18.29
N THR A 109 8.03 19.88 17.93
CA THR A 109 7.74 20.36 16.57
C THR A 109 8.53 21.63 16.26
N PRO A 110 9.40 21.64 15.25
CA PRO A 110 10.12 22.84 14.84
C PRO A 110 9.19 23.93 14.32
N ASP A 111 9.51 25.19 14.62
CA ASP A 111 8.74 26.37 14.17
C ASP A 111 8.49 26.39 12.66
N ILE A 112 9.42 25.82 11.87
CA ILE A 112 9.30 25.75 10.40
C ILE A 112 8.03 25.02 9.95
N PHE A 113 7.53 24.04 10.73
CA PHE A 113 6.32 23.31 10.43
C PHE A 113 5.04 23.97 10.97
N CYS A 114 5.18 24.99 11.83
CA CYS A 114 4.06 25.66 12.48
C CYS A 114 3.59 26.93 11.78
N GLN A 115 4.27 27.35 10.69
CA GLN A 115 4.03 28.65 10.05
C GLN A 115 2.73 28.71 9.25
N GLU A 116 2.24 27.57 8.76
CA GLU A 116 1.02 27.50 7.96
C GLU A 116 -0.08 26.77 8.72
N LYS A 117 -1.23 27.42 8.89
CA LYS A 117 -2.39 26.84 9.62
C LYS A 117 -2.96 25.56 8.97
N SER A 118 -2.65 25.34 7.71
CA SER A 118 -3.07 24.18 6.93
C SER A 118 -1.95 23.19 6.67
N GLU A 119 -0.81 23.31 7.38
CA GLU A 119 0.30 22.38 7.23
C GLU A 119 -0.14 20.95 7.56
N VAL A 120 0.36 20.03 6.76
CA VAL A 120 0.20 18.59 6.96
C VAL A 120 1.56 17.94 6.73
N LEU A 121 1.96 17.08 7.65
CA LEU A 121 3.16 16.26 7.52
C LEU A 121 2.74 14.81 7.19
N PRO A 122 2.67 14.44 5.90
CA PRO A 122 2.07 13.15 5.51
C PRO A 122 2.94 11.93 5.84
N SER A 123 4.25 12.09 5.93
CA SER A 123 5.17 10.97 6.14
C SER A 123 6.30 11.31 7.07
N LEU A 124 6.62 10.38 7.97
CA LEU A 124 7.85 10.29 8.76
C LEU A 124 8.47 8.92 8.45
N VAL A 125 9.73 8.88 8.05
CA VAL A 125 10.41 7.64 7.68
C VAL A 125 11.78 7.58 8.34
N GLN A 126 12.08 6.45 8.97
CA GLN A 126 13.37 6.19 9.59
C GLN A 126 14.31 5.50 8.59
N HIS A 127 15.57 5.91 8.59
CA HIS A 127 16.60 5.28 7.77
C HIS A 127 16.81 3.81 8.19
N PRO A 128 16.93 2.86 7.24
CA PRO A 128 16.91 1.43 7.54
C PRO A 128 18.07 0.93 8.40
N THR A 129 19.20 1.65 8.44
CA THR A 129 20.42 1.23 9.18
C THR A 129 21.01 2.32 10.08
N ALA A 130 20.51 3.55 10.01
CA ALA A 130 20.96 4.68 10.83
C ALA A 130 19.77 5.25 11.63
N PRO A 131 19.49 4.76 12.83
CA PRO A 131 18.25 5.09 13.55
C PRO A 131 18.11 6.57 13.92
N ASP A 132 19.20 7.34 13.94
CA ASP A 132 19.17 8.78 14.17
C ASP A 132 18.76 9.58 12.92
N THR A 133 18.76 8.93 11.74
CA THR A 133 18.47 9.57 10.46
C THR A 133 17.02 9.38 10.10
N LEU A 134 16.31 10.49 9.87
CA LEU A 134 14.88 10.54 9.61
C LEU A 134 14.59 11.43 8.40
N LEU A 135 13.57 11.05 7.63
CA LEU A 135 12.95 11.93 6.64
C LEU A 135 11.54 12.31 7.11
N ILE A 136 11.17 13.55 6.89
CA ILE A 136 9.79 14.02 7.04
C ILE A 136 9.37 14.79 5.80
N SER A 137 8.12 14.60 5.37
CA SER A 137 7.56 15.39 4.28
C SER A 137 6.57 16.41 4.81
N SER A 138 6.54 17.57 4.16
CA SER A 138 5.60 18.66 4.36
C SER A 138 4.91 18.96 3.04
N ILE A 139 3.60 19.08 3.05
CA ILE A 139 2.83 19.38 1.83
C ILE A 139 3.26 20.72 1.21
N TYR A 140 3.59 21.71 2.04
CA TYR A 140 3.91 23.04 1.55
C TYR A 140 5.39 23.36 1.47
N LYS A 141 6.25 22.60 2.16
CA LYS A 141 7.66 22.98 2.33
C LYS A 141 8.66 21.97 1.78
N GLY A 142 8.16 20.78 1.39
CA GLY A 142 8.99 19.75 0.77
C GLY A 142 9.48 18.68 1.74
N ILE A 143 10.70 18.20 1.55
CA ILE A 143 11.29 17.07 2.26
C ILE A 143 12.40 17.58 3.17
N PHE A 144 12.39 17.11 4.40
CA PHE A 144 13.40 17.45 5.41
C PHE A 144 14.11 16.20 5.90
N LEU A 145 15.40 16.34 6.13
CA LEU A 145 16.29 15.33 6.70
C LEU A 145 16.71 15.76 8.10
N SER A 146 16.64 14.83 9.04
CA SER A 146 17.31 14.90 10.33
C SER A 146 18.37 13.81 10.42
N THR A 147 19.50 14.08 11.04
CA THR A 147 20.56 13.11 11.38
C THR A 147 20.80 12.99 12.87
N ASP A 148 19.94 13.58 13.69
CA ASP A 148 20.04 13.67 15.14
C ASP A 148 18.72 13.29 15.84
N PHE A 149 17.95 12.38 15.21
CA PHE A 149 16.67 11.89 15.70
C PHE A 149 15.60 12.99 15.90
N GLY A 150 15.55 13.92 14.94
CA GLY A 150 14.51 14.95 14.88
C GLY A 150 14.80 16.23 15.69
N GLN A 151 16.00 16.38 16.25
CA GLN A 151 16.38 17.62 16.97
C GLN A 151 16.59 18.78 16.00
N THR A 152 17.21 18.50 14.84
CA THR A 152 17.39 19.49 13.77
C THR A 152 16.96 18.92 12.42
N TRP A 153 16.55 19.81 11.51
CA TRP A 153 16.04 19.45 10.20
C TRP A 153 16.62 20.33 9.10
N GLU A 154 17.11 19.68 8.04
CA GLU A 154 17.59 20.30 6.82
C GLU A 154 16.57 20.12 5.70
N ASN A 155 16.25 21.19 4.95
CA ASN A 155 15.36 21.09 3.79
C ASN A 155 16.15 20.62 2.57
N LEU A 156 15.83 19.42 2.08
CA LEU A 156 16.48 18.81 0.90
C LEU A 156 15.90 19.29 -0.42
N THR A 157 14.76 19.97 -0.43
CA THR A 157 13.99 20.28 -1.64
C THR A 157 13.74 21.76 -1.84
N GLU A 158 14.49 22.62 -1.18
CA GLU A 158 14.34 24.08 -1.29
C GLU A 158 14.44 24.58 -2.74
N SER A 159 15.17 23.85 -3.60
CA SER A 159 15.30 24.12 -5.03
C SER A 159 14.20 23.49 -5.91
N LEU A 160 13.38 22.59 -5.40
CA LEU A 160 12.29 21.92 -6.13
C LEU A 160 11.00 22.72 -6.05
N TYR A 161 10.98 23.90 -6.59
CA TYR A 161 9.89 24.83 -6.46
C TYR A 161 8.62 24.46 -7.20
N GLY A 162 7.49 24.74 -6.54
CA GLY A 162 6.15 24.77 -7.11
C GLY A 162 5.36 23.46 -6.98
N ASN A 163 5.95 22.44 -6.39
CA ASN A 163 5.32 21.13 -6.34
C ASN A 163 4.83 20.82 -4.92
N ARG A 164 3.52 20.83 -4.74
CA ARG A 164 2.85 20.21 -3.60
C ARG A 164 2.92 18.71 -3.78
N THR A 165 4.11 18.16 -3.55
CA THR A 165 4.35 16.73 -3.68
C THR A 165 4.72 16.24 -2.32
N ALA A 166 3.93 15.49 -1.67
CA ALA A 166 4.41 15.11 -0.37
C ALA A 166 3.69 13.95 0.25
N SER A 167 3.19 13.04 -0.55
CA SER A 167 2.42 11.97 0.02
C SER A 167 3.29 10.85 0.55
N PHE A 168 4.27 10.41 -0.22
CA PHE A 168 5.09 9.24 0.13
C PHE A 168 6.57 9.53 -0.12
N ILE A 169 7.34 9.44 0.95
CA ILE A 169 8.80 9.51 0.89
C ILE A 169 9.38 8.22 1.45
N GLY A 170 10.61 7.91 1.09
CA GLY A 170 11.32 6.79 1.66
C GLY A 170 12.76 6.70 1.22
N PHE A 171 13.50 5.89 1.95
CA PHE A 171 14.82 5.41 1.56
C PHE A 171 14.68 4.10 0.79
N HIS A 172 15.55 3.90 -0.20
CA HIS A 172 15.72 2.58 -0.78
C HIS A 172 16.34 1.63 0.28
N PRO A 173 15.72 0.48 0.60
CA PRO A 173 16.13 -0.32 1.76
C PRO A 173 17.54 -0.90 1.66
N ALA A 174 17.99 -1.25 0.45
CA ALA A 174 19.33 -1.79 0.21
C ALA A 174 20.37 -0.73 -0.18
N GLN A 175 19.94 0.45 -0.64
CA GLN A 175 20.79 1.57 -1.10
C GLN A 175 20.25 2.88 -0.49
N PRO A 176 20.39 3.12 0.82
CA PRO A 176 19.74 4.24 1.49
C PRO A 176 20.19 5.64 1.09
N SER A 177 21.28 5.78 0.31
CA SER A 177 21.60 7.05 -0.36
C SER A 177 20.58 7.46 -1.40
N ILE A 178 19.74 6.50 -1.84
CA ILE A 178 18.62 6.77 -2.73
C ILE A 178 17.41 7.11 -1.89
N ILE A 179 16.86 8.29 -2.17
CA ILE A 179 15.64 8.79 -1.55
C ILE A 179 14.61 9.01 -2.66
N TYR A 180 13.38 8.56 -2.43
CA TYR A 180 12.27 8.83 -3.35
C TYR A 180 11.18 9.66 -2.68
N ASN A 181 10.50 10.44 -3.49
CA ASN A 181 9.28 11.15 -3.14
C ASN A 181 8.26 10.99 -4.25
N SER A 182 7.07 10.53 -3.90
CA SER A 182 5.96 10.40 -4.83
C SER A 182 4.70 11.07 -4.31
N GLY A 183 3.81 11.46 -5.21
CA GLY A 183 2.58 12.15 -4.88
C GLY A 183 1.96 12.88 -6.07
N GLU A 184 1.25 13.96 -5.78
CA GLU A 184 0.61 14.82 -6.77
C GLU A 184 1.32 16.17 -6.91
N THR A 185 1.38 16.69 -8.12
CA THR A 185 1.78 18.06 -8.38
C THR A 185 0.61 19.03 -8.16
N ASN A 186 0.88 20.33 -8.22
CA ASN A 186 -0.13 21.39 -8.14
C ASN A 186 -1.25 21.31 -9.23
N PHE A 187 -1.04 20.49 -10.25
CA PHE A 187 -1.95 20.35 -11.39
C PHE A 187 -2.63 18.98 -11.44
N PHE A 188 -2.71 18.27 -10.32
CA PHE A 188 -3.24 16.90 -10.23
C PHE A 188 -2.51 15.88 -11.11
N SER A 189 -1.30 16.18 -11.51
CA SER A 189 -0.44 15.23 -12.23
C SER A 189 0.41 14.46 -11.25
N GLY A 190 0.60 13.18 -11.48
CA GLY A 190 1.48 12.36 -10.68
C GLY A 190 2.93 12.86 -10.74
N ALA A 191 3.62 12.78 -9.63
CA ALA A 191 5.03 13.14 -9.53
C ALA A 191 5.82 12.03 -8.86
N LEU A 192 6.98 11.74 -9.41
CA LEU A 192 8.00 10.91 -8.79
C LEU A 192 9.34 11.61 -8.90
N PHE A 193 9.93 11.91 -7.77
CA PHE A 193 11.28 12.44 -7.65
C PHE A 193 12.18 11.40 -7.02
N VAL A 194 13.36 11.20 -7.58
CA VAL A 194 14.38 10.31 -7.06
C VAL A 194 15.69 11.06 -6.93
N SER A 195 16.28 10.98 -5.75
CA SER A 195 17.65 11.40 -5.48
C SER A 195 18.53 10.17 -5.34
N TYR A 196 19.70 10.17 -5.96
CA TYR A 196 20.70 9.10 -5.86
C TYR A 196 21.90 9.51 -5.00
N ASP A 197 21.84 10.68 -4.36
CA ASP A 197 22.95 11.34 -3.66
C ASP A 197 22.53 11.94 -2.30
N GLU A 198 21.66 11.22 -1.57
CA GLU A 198 21.19 11.61 -0.23
C GLU A 198 20.39 12.92 -0.22
N GLY A 199 19.67 13.22 -1.30
CA GLY A 199 18.85 14.43 -1.40
C GLY A 199 19.55 15.67 -1.89
N LYS A 200 20.86 15.59 -2.28
CA LYS A 200 21.62 16.74 -2.77
C LYS A 200 21.18 17.19 -4.16
N SER A 201 20.77 16.25 -4.99
CA SER A 201 20.14 16.52 -6.29
C SER A 201 18.95 15.60 -6.52
N TRP A 202 17.99 16.03 -7.34
CA TRP A 202 16.76 15.34 -7.60
C TRP A 202 16.48 15.21 -9.08
N ASN A 203 16.09 14.01 -9.50
CA ASN A 203 15.61 13.72 -10.84
C ASN A 203 14.10 13.61 -10.83
N PHE A 204 13.46 14.29 -11.76
CA PHE A 204 12.02 14.19 -11.95
C PHE A 204 11.72 13.08 -12.95
N SER A 205 11.19 11.98 -12.47
CA SER A 205 10.97 10.77 -13.28
C SER A 205 9.62 10.72 -14.00
N SER A 206 8.69 11.63 -13.71
CA SER A 206 7.35 11.55 -14.28
C SER A 206 7.29 11.85 -15.79
N GLU A 207 8.22 12.62 -16.35
CA GLU A 207 8.30 12.80 -17.81
C GLU A 207 8.74 11.52 -18.53
N SER A 208 9.55 10.69 -17.86
CA SER A 208 10.03 9.41 -18.40
C SER A 208 9.08 8.25 -18.10
N LEU A 209 8.14 8.42 -17.19
CA LEU A 209 7.22 7.37 -16.78
C LEU A 209 6.17 7.03 -17.82
N GLY A 210 6.04 7.83 -18.89
CA GLY A 210 5.02 7.58 -19.90
C GLY A 210 3.60 7.56 -19.32
N PHE A 211 3.38 8.33 -18.25
CA PHE A 211 2.09 8.38 -17.59
C PHE A 211 0.98 8.70 -18.58
N PRO A 212 -0.01 7.83 -18.76
CA PRO A 212 -1.23 8.23 -19.43
C PRO A 212 -2.04 9.11 -18.47
N GLY A 213 -1.93 10.43 -18.60
CA GLY A 213 -2.75 11.35 -17.83
C GLY A 213 -2.32 11.53 -16.36
N ASP A 214 -3.29 11.86 -15.53
CA ASP A 214 -3.13 12.32 -14.13
C ASP A 214 -2.83 11.20 -13.11
N ASN A 215 -1.90 10.30 -13.39
CA ASN A 215 -1.67 9.11 -12.59
C ASN A 215 -0.71 9.38 -11.42
N CYS A 216 -1.16 9.14 -10.19
CA CYS A 216 -0.34 9.27 -8.99
C CYS A 216 0.33 7.95 -8.66
N VAL A 217 1.64 8.00 -8.43
CA VAL A 217 2.39 6.89 -7.84
C VAL A 217 2.27 6.96 -6.33
N HIS A 218 1.93 5.84 -5.73
CA HIS A 218 1.85 5.71 -4.29
C HIS A 218 3.15 5.13 -3.71
N ARG A 219 3.07 4.14 -2.85
CA ARG A 219 4.27 3.56 -2.23
C ARG A 219 5.07 2.70 -3.20
N MET A 220 6.39 2.82 -3.08
CA MET A 220 7.35 1.97 -3.77
C MET A 220 7.53 0.64 -3.04
N ALA A 221 7.65 -0.45 -3.81
CA ALA A 221 8.19 -1.71 -3.38
C ALA A 221 9.53 -1.97 -4.07
N PHE A 222 10.46 -2.55 -3.34
CA PHE A 222 11.80 -2.86 -3.80
C PHE A 222 12.02 -4.36 -3.76
N HIS A 223 12.58 -4.90 -4.83
CA HIS A 223 12.85 -6.33 -4.90
C HIS A 223 13.94 -6.72 -3.88
N PRO A 224 13.73 -7.76 -3.06
CA PRO A 224 14.61 -8.03 -1.91
C PRO A 224 16.03 -8.48 -2.28
N THR A 225 16.25 -9.01 -3.49
CA THR A 225 17.56 -9.51 -3.95
C THR A 225 18.07 -8.84 -5.22
N ASN A 226 17.24 -8.02 -5.88
CA ASN A 226 17.64 -7.20 -7.03
C ASN A 226 17.30 -5.74 -6.75
N PRO A 227 18.24 -4.94 -6.23
CA PRO A 227 17.94 -3.55 -5.83
C PRO A 227 17.59 -2.64 -7.01
N ASP A 228 17.91 -3.03 -8.24
CA ASP A 228 17.55 -2.24 -9.43
C ASP A 228 16.08 -2.41 -9.84
N ARG A 229 15.39 -3.43 -9.29
CA ARG A 229 13.97 -3.68 -9.58
C ARG A 229 13.08 -3.04 -8.55
N TRP A 230 12.25 -2.09 -9.02
CA TRP A 230 11.27 -1.37 -8.23
C TRP A 230 9.87 -1.56 -8.81
N LEU A 231 8.88 -1.50 -7.96
CA LEU A 231 7.48 -1.54 -8.37
C LEU A 231 6.69 -0.48 -7.59
N ALA A 232 5.76 0.17 -8.26
CA ALA A 232 4.84 1.10 -7.64
C ALA A 232 3.43 0.90 -8.16
N GLY A 233 2.48 0.97 -7.25
CA GLY A 233 1.07 1.04 -7.61
C GLY A 233 0.65 2.46 -7.93
N GLY A 234 -0.29 2.58 -8.84
CA GLY A 234 -0.89 3.85 -9.24
C GLY A 234 -2.40 3.74 -9.42
N GLU A 235 -2.97 4.72 -10.06
CA GLU A 235 -4.40 4.78 -10.34
C GLU A 235 -4.74 3.96 -11.60
N GLY A 236 -5.18 2.72 -11.40
CA GLY A 236 -5.53 1.80 -12.49
C GLY A 236 -4.34 1.19 -13.23
N CYS A 237 -3.12 1.39 -12.77
CA CYS A 237 -1.92 0.85 -13.39
C CYS A 237 -0.86 0.44 -12.36
N VAL A 238 0.16 -0.26 -12.84
CA VAL A 238 1.34 -0.66 -12.08
C VAL A 238 2.57 -0.24 -12.86
N PHE A 239 3.54 0.36 -12.19
CA PHE A 239 4.80 0.78 -12.76
C PHE A 239 5.90 -0.16 -12.31
N LEU A 240 6.69 -0.65 -13.25
CA LEU A 240 7.84 -1.51 -13.02
C LEU A 240 9.10 -0.84 -13.58
N SER A 241 10.15 -0.81 -12.78
CA SER A 241 11.49 -0.40 -13.20
C SER A 241 12.47 -1.54 -12.95
N ASP A 242 13.39 -1.75 -13.88
CA ASP A 242 14.50 -2.70 -13.79
C ASP A 242 15.88 -2.02 -13.82
N ASP A 243 15.91 -0.70 -13.70
CA ASP A 243 17.11 0.13 -13.81
C ASP A 243 17.23 1.14 -12.66
N ASN A 244 16.83 0.72 -11.47
CA ASN A 244 16.95 1.52 -10.24
C ASN A 244 16.11 2.81 -10.30
N GLY A 245 14.92 2.75 -10.88
CA GLY A 245 13.97 3.86 -10.95
C GLY A 245 14.27 4.92 -12.01
N GLN A 246 15.22 4.67 -12.94
CA GLN A 246 15.57 5.63 -13.99
C GLN A 246 14.56 5.61 -15.13
N THR A 247 14.10 4.42 -15.53
CA THR A 247 13.02 4.25 -16.51
C THR A 247 11.94 3.33 -15.96
N TRP A 248 10.73 3.47 -16.49
CA TRP A 248 9.58 2.76 -16.00
C TRP A 248 8.74 2.19 -17.13
N ASP A 249 8.29 0.96 -16.96
CA ASP A 249 7.26 0.34 -17.78
C ASP A 249 5.91 0.47 -17.08
N CYS A 250 4.96 1.15 -17.74
CA CYS A 250 3.61 1.28 -17.24
C CYS A 250 2.78 0.10 -17.76
N GLN A 251 2.46 -0.80 -16.86
CA GLN A 251 1.55 -1.89 -17.17
C GLN A 251 0.11 -1.43 -17.02
N ASP A 252 -0.49 -1.14 -18.18
CA ASP A 252 -1.88 -0.72 -18.27
C ASP A 252 -2.82 -1.94 -18.19
N TYR A 253 -3.53 -2.04 -17.07
CA TYR A 253 -4.55 -3.07 -16.87
C TYR A 253 -5.92 -2.69 -17.43
N TRP A 254 -5.95 -1.95 -18.54
CA TRP A 254 -7.13 -1.46 -19.19
C TRP A 254 -8.00 -2.55 -19.85
N GLY A 255 -8.02 -3.73 -19.35
CA GLY A 255 -8.79 -4.84 -19.95
C GLY A 255 -9.93 -5.36 -19.09
N ASP A 256 -9.84 -5.21 -17.78
CA ASP A 256 -10.72 -5.90 -16.85
C ASP A 256 -11.04 -5.05 -15.61
N GLU A 257 -11.74 -5.60 -14.64
CA GLU A 257 -12.22 -4.98 -13.38
C GLU A 257 -11.16 -4.17 -12.61
N SER A 258 -9.89 -4.22 -13.00
CA SER A 258 -8.77 -3.50 -12.40
C SER A 258 -8.68 -2.02 -12.78
N ARG A 259 -9.40 -1.57 -13.79
CA ARG A 259 -9.43 -0.16 -14.26
C ARG A 259 -9.84 0.83 -13.19
N GLU A 260 -10.52 0.35 -12.17
CA GLU A 260 -11.14 1.18 -11.16
C GLU A 260 -10.42 1.12 -9.82
N ALA A 261 -9.24 0.49 -9.73
CA ALA A 261 -8.53 0.35 -8.48
C ALA A 261 -7.35 1.33 -8.38
N TYR A 262 -7.31 2.04 -7.27
CA TYR A 262 -6.12 2.75 -6.82
C TYR A 262 -5.26 1.80 -6.00
N TRP A 263 -4.09 1.45 -6.51
CA TRP A 263 -3.14 0.55 -5.86
C TRP A 263 -2.23 1.35 -4.93
N TYR A 264 -2.62 1.43 -3.66
CA TYR A 264 -1.91 2.24 -2.68
C TYR A 264 -0.65 1.58 -2.14
N PHE A 265 -0.65 0.27 -2.04
CA PHE A 265 0.42 -0.49 -1.40
C PHE A 265 0.87 -1.64 -2.28
N SER A 266 2.19 -1.79 -2.36
CA SER A 266 2.86 -2.87 -3.07
C SER A 266 3.94 -3.48 -2.19
N ALA A 267 4.21 -4.78 -2.36
CA ALA A 267 5.28 -5.47 -1.67
C ALA A 267 5.77 -6.66 -2.48
N PHE A 268 7.09 -6.80 -2.65
CA PHE A 268 7.71 -8.06 -3.08
C PHE A 268 7.76 -9.03 -1.93
N ASP A 269 7.51 -10.31 -2.19
CA ASP A 269 7.65 -11.37 -1.20
C ASP A 269 9.12 -11.57 -0.82
N THR A 270 9.42 -11.61 0.48
CA THR A 270 10.79 -11.73 0.96
C THR A 270 11.37 -13.15 0.81
N GLU A 271 10.51 -14.18 0.75
CA GLU A 271 10.90 -15.58 0.59
C GLU A 271 10.82 -16.04 -0.86
N HIS A 272 9.90 -15.47 -1.64
CA HIS A 272 9.67 -15.75 -3.05
C HIS A 272 9.72 -14.44 -3.85
N PRO A 273 10.91 -13.92 -4.17
CA PRO A 273 11.08 -12.57 -4.71
C PRO A 273 10.32 -12.25 -6.01
N ASP A 274 10.03 -13.27 -6.83
CA ASP A 274 9.20 -13.09 -8.02
C ASP A 274 7.70 -12.95 -7.71
N THR A 275 7.30 -13.16 -6.45
CA THR A 275 5.92 -12.93 -6.02
C THR A 275 5.76 -11.48 -5.53
N VAL A 276 4.73 -10.82 -6.02
CA VAL A 276 4.40 -9.43 -5.68
C VAL A 276 2.94 -9.36 -5.25
N TYR A 277 2.67 -8.53 -4.25
CA TYR A 277 1.33 -8.26 -3.76
C TYR A 277 0.98 -6.80 -3.93
N LEU A 278 -0.27 -6.52 -4.28
CA LEU A 278 -0.85 -5.18 -4.33
C LEU A 278 -2.13 -5.14 -3.50
N ALA A 279 -2.33 -4.04 -2.79
CA ALA A 279 -3.57 -3.76 -2.09
C ALA A 279 -4.04 -2.33 -2.42
N GLY A 280 -5.35 -2.19 -2.64
CA GLY A 280 -5.92 -0.91 -3.01
C GLY A 280 -7.45 -0.91 -2.97
N ASN A 281 -8.03 0.13 -3.49
CA ASN A 281 -9.47 0.33 -3.51
C ASN A 281 -9.97 0.59 -4.92
N THR A 282 -11.13 0.05 -5.27
CA THR A 282 -11.85 0.53 -6.46
C THR A 282 -12.41 1.92 -6.22
N THR A 283 -12.71 2.63 -7.30
CA THR A 283 -13.33 3.96 -7.25
C THR A 283 -14.86 3.87 -7.29
N GLY A 284 -15.54 4.99 -7.01
CA GLY A 284 -16.99 5.10 -7.13
C GLY A 284 -17.77 4.75 -5.85
N PRO A 285 -19.11 4.87 -5.91
CA PRO A 285 -19.99 4.81 -4.74
C PRO A 285 -20.07 3.42 -4.10
N MET A 286 -19.67 2.37 -4.82
CA MET A 286 -19.59 0.99 -4.31
C MET A 286 -18.14 0.49 -4.25
N SER A 287 -17.22 1.38 -3.92
CA SER A 287 -15.80 1.06 -3.77
C SER A 287 -15.59 -0.18 -2.89
N VAL A 288 -14.72 -1.08 -3.31
CA VAL A 288 -14.31 -2.27 -2.57
C VAL A 288 -12.80 -2.34 -2.43
N ILE A 289 -12.32 -3.03 -1.40
CA ILE A 289 -10.90 -3.29 -1.24
C ILE A 289 -10.51 -4.48 -2.12
N LYS A 290 -9.44 -4.32 -2.86
CA LYS A 290 -8.88 -5.35 -3.74
C LYS A 290 -7.47 -5.72 -3.29
N VAL A 291 -7.17 -7.01 -3.37
CA VAL A 291 -5.83 -7.54 -3.16
C VAL A 291 -5.48 -8.39 -4.38
N MET A 292 -4.32 -8.16 -4.96
CA MET A 292 -3.87 -8.82 -6.18
C MET A 292 -2.46 -9.37 -5.99
N CYS A 293 -2.09 -10.44 -6.69
CA CYS A 293 -0.74 -10.97 -6.68
C CYS A 293 -0.25 -11.30 -8.09
N SER A 294 1.07 -11.21 -8.24
CA SER A 294 1.85 -11.66 -9.39
C SER A 294 2.82 -12.75 -8.93
N THR A 295 3.23 -13.66 -9.84
CA THR A 295 4.25 -14.69 -9.59
C THR A 295 5.41 -14.61 -10.58
N ASP A 296 5.51 -13.54 -11.34
CA ASP A 296 6.54 -13.29 -12.36
C ASP A 296 7.18 -11.89 -12.21
N GLY A 297 7.29 -11.41 -10.98
CA GLY A 297 7.94 -10.14 -10.66
C GLY A 297 7.12 -8.91 -11.03
N GLY A 298 5.82 -9.06 -11.23
CA GLY A 298 4.93 -7.95 -11.59
C GLY A 298 4.68 -7.80 -13.10
N HIS A 299 5.18 -8.72 -13.93
CA HIS A 299 4.95 -8.68 -15.39
C HIS A 299 3.56 -9.16 -15.81
N SER A 300 2.96 -10.04 -15.04
CA SER A 300 1.55 -10.42 -15.19
C SER A 300 0.87 -10.60 -13.84
N TRP A 301 -0.44 -10.46 -13.81
CA TRP A 301 -1.20 -10.42 -12.56
C TRP A 301 -2.32 -11.46 -12.56
N HIS A 302 -2.47 -12.13 -11.43
CA HIS A 302 -3.59 -13.02 -11.19
C HIS A 302 -4.85 -12.22 -10.84
N PRO A 303 -6.06 -12.75 -11.07
CA PRO A 303 -7.31 -12.09 -10.72
C PRO A 303 -7.34 -11.63 -9.25
N SER A 304 -7.78 -10.41 -9.03
CA SER A 304 -7.84 -9.81 -7.70
C SER A 304 -8.86 -10.51 -6.80
N GLN A 305 -8.57 -10.53 -5.51
CA GLN A 305 -9.50 -10.95 -4.48
C GLN A 305 -10.15 -9.73 -3.83
N THR A 306 -11.43 -9.82 -3.55
CA THR A 306 -12.18 -8.74 -2.91
C THR A 306 -12.27 -8.99 -1.41
N MET A 307 -11.91 -7.97 -0.63
CA MET A 307 -12.10 -7.95 0.81
C MET A 307 -13.38 -7.17 1.15
N ALA A 308 -14.23 -7.75 1.99
CA ALA A 308 -15.44 -7.08 2.42
C ALA A 308 -15.10 -5.87 3.30
N LYS A 309 -15.74 -4.75 3.03
CA LYS A 309 -15.66 -3.54 3.86
C LYS A 309 -16.65 -3.60 5.02
N ARG A 310 -16.28 -2.98 6.13
CA ARG A 310 -17.18 -2.75 7.26
C ARG A 310 -17.95 -1.44 7.14
N THR A 311 -17.37 -0.45 6.45
CA THR A 311 -17.98 0.85 6.20
C THR A 311 -17.85 1.22 4.72
N GLU A 312 -18.72 2.08 4.22
CA GLU A 312 -18.68 2.52 2.81
C GLU A 312 -17.40 3.29 2.47
N THR A 313 -16.84 4.00 3.45
CA THR A 313 -15.66 4.85 3.28
C THR A 313 -14.34 4.10 3.54
N GLU A 314 -14.40 2.85 3.97
CA GLU A 314 -13.20 2.08 4.34
C GLU A 314 -12.23 1.91 3.17
N SER A 315 -10.97 2.21 3.41
CA SER A 315 -9.89 2.06 2.45
C SER A 315 -8.64 1.43 3.09
N VAL A 316 -7.74 0.95 2.24
CA VAL A 316 -6.44 0.43 2.70
C VAL A 316 -5.57 1.59 3.19
N SER A 317 -5.03 1.46 4.38
CA SER A 317 -4.15 2.44 5.03
C SER A 317 -2.70 2.00 5.08
N ASP A 318 -2.44 0.69 5.12
CA ASP A 318 -1.09 0.11 5.07
C ASP A 318 -1.13 -1.37 4.69
N MET A 319 0.02 -1.91 4.26
CA MET A 319 0.20 -3.35 4.01
C MET A 319 1.61 -3.75 4.40
N LEU A 320 1.73 -4.80 5.22
CA LEU A 320 3.01 -5.40 5.63
C LEU A 320 3.00 -6.91 5.41
N GLN A 321 4.18 -7.48 5.41
CA GLN A 321 4.38 -8.93 5.40
C GLN A 321 4.89 -9.39 6.77
N TYR A 322 4.34 -10.51 7.24
CA TYR A 322 4.84 -11.20 8.41
C TYR A 322 4.86 -12.70 8.15
N ARG A 323 6.06 -13.26 7.97
CA ARG A 323 6.24 -14.68 7.62
C ARG A 323 5.40 -15.07 6.38
N ASP A 324 4.51 -16.03 6.53
CA ASP A 324 3.59 -16.55 5.51
C ASP A 324 2.28 -15.75 5.35
N ARG A 325 2.15 -14.60 6.01
CA ARG A 325 0.94 -13.76 6.00
C ARG A 325 1.17 -12.37 5.43
N LEU A 326 0.14 -11.80 4.82
CA LEU A 326 0.01 -10.37 4.59
C LEU A 326 -0.90 -9.78 5.67
N LEU A 327 -0.53 -8.63 6.18
CA LEU A 327 -1.31 -7.81 7.10
C LEU A 327 -1.77 -6.57 6.33
N ILE A 328 -3.08 -6.39 6.24
CA ILE A 328 -3.70 -5.29 5.49
C ILE A 328 -4.44 -4.43 6.50
N PHE A 329 -3.93 -3.22 6.72
CA PHE A 329 -4.55 -2.26 7.60
C PHE A 329 -5.59 -1.45 6.83
N THR A 330 -6.76 -1.38 7.39
CA THR A 330 -7.84 -0.51 6.92
C THR A 330 -8.19 0.51 7.99
N GLU A 331 -9.11 1.41 7.70
CA GLU A 331 -9.59 2.38 8.69
C GLU A 331 -10.37 1.73 9.85
N SER A 332 -10.82 0.49 9.71
CA SER A 332 -11.67 -0.18 10.68
C SER A 332 -11.03 -1.35 11.42
N ASP A 333 -10.03 -2.00 10.81
CA ASP A 333 -9.34 -3.18 11.39
C ASP A 333 -8.04 -3.48 10.63
N ILE A 334 -7.31 -4.45 11.13
CA ILE A 334 -6.22 -5.08 10.39
C ILE A 334 -6.68 -6.49 10.03
N TYR A 335 -6.53 -6.84 8.77
CA TYR A 335 -6.85 -8.16 8.26
C TYR A 335 -5.58 -8.92 7.94
N GLU A 336 -5.55 -10.18 8.32
CA GLU A 336 -4.51 -11.09 7.86
C GLU A 336 -5.04 -12.02 6.78
N VAL A 337 -4.18 -12.40 5.85
CA VAL A 337 -4.41 -13.41 4.83
C VAL A 337 -3.16 -14.25 4.63
N SER A 338 -3.32 -15.57 4.56
CA SER A 338 -2.21 -16.47 4.19
C SER A 338 -1.80 -16.19 2.74
N LYS A 339 -0.50 -15.98 2.51
CA LYS A 339 0.06 -15.80 1.15
C LYS A 339 -0.26 -16.99 0.25
N ALA A 340 -0.17 -18.21 0.79
CA ALA A 340 -0.49 -19.44 0.05
C ALA A 340 -1.98 -19.53 -0.32
N GLU A 341 -2.89 -19.17 0.60
CA GLU A 341 -4.33 -19.16 0.31
C GLU A 341 -4.71 -18.08 -0.68
N LEU A 342 -4.13 -16.86 -0.56
CA LEU A 342 -4.35 -15.79 -1.52
C LEU A 342 -3.92 -16.23 -2.92
N LEU A 343 -2.73 -16.81 -3.07
CA LEU A 343 -2.22 -17.31 -4.34
C LEU A 343 -3.11 -18.43 -4.89
N ALA A 344 -3.48 -19.39 -4.07
CA ALA A 344 -4.34 -20.50 -4.49
C ALA A 344 -5.72 -20.01 -4.97
N LYS A 345 -6.32 -19.03 -4.30
CA LYS A 345 -7.59 -18.42 -4.71
C LYS A 345 -7.47 -17.61 -5.99
N SER A 346 -6.36 -16.88 -6.15
CA SER A 346 -6.10 -16.04 -7.32
C SER A 346 -5.76 -16.86 -8.57
N THR A 347 -5.09 -18.02 -8.40
CA THR A 347 -4.72 -18.93 -9.51
C THR A 347 -5.76 -20.00 -9.79
N ALA A 348 -6.75 -20.20 -8.90
CA ALA A 348 -7.80 -21.17 -9.11
C ALA A 348 -8.57 -20.83 -10.39
N ILE A 349 -8.64 -21.80 -11.30
CA ILE A 349 -9.53 -21.71 -12.45
C ILE A 349 -10.95 -21.58 -11.87
N ARG A 350 -11.57 -20.41 -12.02
CA ARG A 350 -12.98 -20.26 -11.74
C ARG A 350 -13.70 -21.25 -12.65
N SER A 351 -14.19 -22.36 -12.10
CA SER A 351 -15.18 -23.12 -12.80
C SER A 351 -16.34 -22.16 -13.02
N VAL A 352 -16.56 -21.77 -14.27
CA VAL A 352 -17.79 -21.06 -14.63
C VAL A 352 -18.91 -21.97 -14.15
N ALA A 353 -19.62 -21.57 -13.12
CA ALA A 353 -20.87 -22.20 -12.77
C ALA A 353 -21.72 -22.07 -14.02
N THR A 354 -21.84 -23.16 -14.76
CA THR A 354 -22.77 -23.25 -15.86
C THR A 354 -24.13 -23.19 -15.20
N ASP A 355 -24.73 -22.01 -15.13
CA ASP A 355 -26.15 -21.92 -14.97
C ASP A 355 -26.75 -22.83 -16.05
N ALA A 356 -27.42 -23.87 -15.60
CA ALA A 356 -28.08 -24.86 -16.45
C ALA A 356 -29.17 -24.15 -17.24
N ALA A 357 -28.82 -23.53 -18.36
CA ALA A 357 -29.67 -23.09 -19.48
C ALA A 357 -28.96 -22.09 -20.43
N THR A 358 -27.63 -22.08 -20.54
CA THR A 358 -27.01 -21.34 -21.64
C THR A 358 -26.64 -22.28 -22.75
N ASP A 359 -27.17 -21.96 -23.94
CA ASP A 359 -26.87 -22.62 -25.21
C ASP A 359 -25.34 -22.76 -25.41
N THR A 360 -24.80 -23.93 -25.08
CA THR A 360 -23.38 -24.25 -25.20
C THR A 360 -22.94 -24.51 -26.63
N SER A 361 -23.81 -24.33 -27.61
CA SER A 361 -23.53 -24.59 -29.04
C SER A 361 -22.62 -23.56 -29.71
N GLY A 362 -22.13 -22.56 -28.96
CA GLY A 362 -21.25 -21.51 -29.47
C GLY A 362 -19.79 -21.95 -29.59
N ILE A 363 -19.09 -21.39 -30.60
CA ILE A 363 -17.64 -21.45 -30.72
C ILE A 363 -17.07 -20.17 -30.09
N TYR A 364 -16.08 -20.33 -29.22
CA TYR A 364 -15.45 -19.21 -28.51
C TYR A 364 -13.95 -19.18 -28.77
N ASP A 365 -13.37 -17.98 -28.84
CA ASP A 365 -11.92 -17.80 -28.86
C ASP A 365 -11.31 -18.06 -27.46
N LEU A 366 -9.99 -17.98 -27.34
CA LEU A 366 -9.30 -18.21 -26.07
C LEU A 366 -9.57 -17.09 -25.02
N GLN A 367 -10.12 -15.97 -25.45
CA GLN A 367 -10.56 -14.87 -24.60
C GLN A 367 -12.05 -14.98 -24.19
N GLY A 368 -12.72 -16.09 -24.58
CA GLY A 368 -14.13 -16.32 -24.24
C GLY A 368 -15.15 -15.57 -25.10
N ARG A 369 -14.73 -14.91 -26.20
CA ARG A 369 -15.63 -14.18 -27.10
C ARG A 369 -16.25 -15.18 -28.07
N ARG A 370 -17.56 -15.08 -28.28
CA ARG A 370 -18.29 -15.91 -29.25
C ARG A 370 -17.83 -15.58 -30.67
N VAL A 371 -17.45 -16.62 -31.43
CA VAL A 371 -17.00 -16.50 -32.81
C VAL A 371 -18.00 -17.20 -33.73
N THR A 372 -18.59 -16.46 -34.65
CA THR A 372 -19.58 -16.98 -35.58
C THR A 372 -18.92 -17.72 -36.78
N GLU A 373 -17.73 -17.28 -37.20
CA GLU A 373 -16.99 -17.86 -38.32
C GLU A 373 -15.49 -18.06 -37.95
N PRO A 374 -15.12 -19.14 -37.27
CA PRO A 374 -13.73 -19.39 -36.92
C PRO A 374 -12.90 -19.73 -38.16
N LYS A 375 -11.91 -18.89 -38.52
CA LYS A 375 -11.09 -19.06 -39.72
C LYS A 375 -9.87 -19.95 -39.44
N HIS A 376 -8.87 -19.41 -38.74
CA HIS A 376 -7.66 -20.15 -38.35
C HIS A 376 -7.37 -19.85 -36.87
N GLY A 377 -7.01 -20.85 -36.11
CA GLY A 377 -6.63 -20.68 -34.71
C GLY A 377 -7.17 -21.78 -33.80
N ILE A 378 -7.04 -21.50 -32.48
CA ILE A 378 -7.53 -22.37 -31.42
C ILE A 378 -8.83 -21.77 -30.87
N PHE A 379 -9.87 -22.59 -30.79
CA PHE A 379 -11.19 -22.21 -30.29
C PHE A 379 -11.70 -23.22 -29.27
N ILE A 380 -12.70 -22.84 -28.50
CA ILE A 380 -13.41 -23.75 -27.56
C ILE A 380 -14.82 -23.95 -28.10
N LYS A 381 -15.23 -25.20 -28.26
CA LYS A 381 -16.60 -25.59 -28.61
C LYS A 381 -17.04 -26.71 -27.69
N ASP A 382 -18.19 -26.58 -27.07
CA ASP A 382 -18.76 -27.56 -26.15
C ASP A 382 -17.74 -27.97 -25.04
N GLY A 383 -16.97 -26.99 -24.50
CA GLY A 383 -15.94 -27.20 -23.49
C GLY A 383 -14.68 -27.91 -24.01
N ARG A 384 -14.55 -28.13 -25.32
CA ARG A 384 -13.40 -28.83 -25.95
C ARG A 384 -12.62 -27.91 -26.86
N LYS A 385 -11.30 -28.06 -26.84
CA LYS A 385 -10.41 -27.34 -27.73
C LYS A 385 -10.59 -27.88 -29.17
N ILE A 386 -10.84 -26.95 -30.10
CA ILE A 386 -10.83 -27.24 -31.55
C ILE A 386 -9.75 -26.36 -32.22
N VAL A 387 -9.10 -26.90 -33.25
CA VAL A 387 -8.14 -26.17 -34.09
C VAL A 387 -8.72 -26.12 -35.50
N LYS A 388 -8.75 -24.94 -36.09
CA LYS A 388 -9.18 -24.75 -37.49
C LYS A 388 -8.10 -24.04 -38.29
#